data_ccae9e5a9fc6c7c152d0ec821da660f1
#
_entry.id   ccae9e5a9fc6c7c152d0ec821da660f1
#
_cell.length_a   1.000
_cell.length_b   1.000
_cell.length_c   1.000
_cell.angle_alpha   90.00
_cell.angle_beta   90.00
_cell.angle_gamma   90.00
#
_symmetry.space_group_name_H-M   'P 1'
#
loop_
_entity.id
_entity.type
_entity.pdbx_description
1 polymer ?
#
loop_
_entity_poly.entity_id
_entity_poly.type
_entity_poly.pdbx_seq_one_letter_code
_entity_poly.pdbx_strand_id
1 'polypeptide(L)'
;MRAYERLLNYVRVHTTSDENSGTHPSAAREFDLARQLVEEMKALGLEDASVDEHCYVYGTLPATPGCEDKHALGLIAHMDTADDASGENVQPIVWENYNGGEVTLPATGMVMKPSVFPFLSSMKGETLITSDGTTLLGADDKAGIAEILTAVETLQEKGLPHGKLCIAFTPDEEIGEGAELFDIPGFGADFAYTVDGGDAGSIEYENFNAASATVTVHGFSVHPGTAKGTMINASNVAMEFHGSLPVTARPETTEGRQGFYHLCQMYGDVTTAKLGYILRDHDAAKLQFKKDNMLDIAEFLNGKYGEGTVEVEIKDSYRNMLEKIKPHFHLVETARKATRMAGLEPEEIPVRGGTDGAMLSWKGLPCPNLGTGGFNFHGVCECITAERMDRCTEILLNIIGLYAE
;
A
#
# COMPACT_ATOMS: atom_id res chain seq x y z
N MET A 1 -4.14 13.13 23.23
CA MET A 1 -4.62 13.73 21.95
C MET A 1 -5.36 12.63 21.19
N ARG A 2 -6.48 12.92 20.45
CA ARG A 2 -7.11 11.90 19.57
C ARG A 2 -6.30 11.73 18.29
N ALA A 3 -6.35 10.56 17.67
CA ALA A 3 -5.59 10.25 16.46
C ALA A 3 -5.89 11.22 15.29
N TYR A 4 -7.17 11.58 15.07
CA TYR A 4 -7.52 12.53 14.01
C TYR A 4 -6.92 13.93 14.22
N GLU A 5 -6.68 14.37 15.46
CA GLU A 5 -6.05 15.67 15.72
C GLU A 5 -4.57 15.67 15.31
N ARG A 6 -3.88 14.52 15.44
CA ARG A 6 -2.54 14.28 14.88
C ARG A 6 -2.58 14.29 13.37
N LEU A 7 -3.50 13.51 12.77
CA LEU A 7 -3.67 13.44 11.34
C LEU A 7 -3.81 14.83 10.71
N LEU A 8 -4.66 15.71 11.28
CA LEU A 8 -4.87 17.08 10.78
C LEU A 8 -3.57 17.91 10.75
N ASN A 9 -2.57 17.58 11.55
CA ASN A 9 -1.25 18.21 11.52
C ASN A 9 -0.37 17.56 10.47
N TYR A 10 -0.32 16.22 10.40
CA TYR A 10 0.59 15.49 9.51
C TYR A 10 0.24 15.65 8.04
N VAL A 11 -1.05 15.67 7.68
CA VAL A 11 -1.49 15.83 6.28
C VAL A 11 -1.08 17.17 5.66
N ARG A 12 -0.77 18.18 6.48
CA ARG A 12 -0.30 19.49 6.01
C ARG A 12 1.16 19.49 5.56
N VAL A 13 1.92 18.46 5.94
CA VAL A 13 3.30 18.29 5.53
C VAL A 13 3.32 17.58 4.18
N HIS A 14 3.92 18.18 3.18
CA HIS A 14 4.02 17.60 1.84
C HIS A 14 5.09 16.50 1.82
N THR A 15 4.70 15.28 1.49
CA THR A 15 5.57 14.09 1.52
C THR A 15 5.41 13.19 0.30
N THR A 16 4.82 13.68 -0.81
CA THR A 16 4.65 12.87 -2.02
C THR A 16 5.99 12.33 -2.52
N SER A 17 6.08 11.03 -2.71
CA SER A 17 7.24 10.32 -3.28
C SER A 17 7.43 10.63 -4.77
N ASP A 18 8.58 10.26 -5.35
CA ASP A 18 8.93 10.50 -6.76
C ASP A 18 9.62 9.27 -7.36
N GLU A 19 8.85 8.40 -7.99
CA GLU A 19 9.33 7.15 -8.62
C GLU A 19 10.46 7.39 -9.66
N ASN A 20 10.61 8.61 -10.17
CA ASN A 20 11.59 8.93 -11.20
C ASN A 20 12.89 9.57 -10.65
N SER A 21 12.99 9.77 -9.34
CA SER A 21 14.12 10.45 -8.72
C SER A 21 15.44 9.66 -8.79
N GLY A 22 15.35 8.34 -8.66
CA GLY A 22 16.51 7.45 -8.56
C GLY A 22 17.34 7.64 -7.28
N THR A 23 16.75 8.26 -6.24
CA THR A 23 17.33 8.44 -4.91
C THR A 23 16.46 7.79 -3.83
N HIS A 24 17.01 7.56 -2.64
CA HIS A 24 16.27 7.06 -1.48
C HIS A 24 16.64 7.89 -0.22
N PRO A 25 15.68 8.63 0.44
CA PRO A 25 14.29 8.70 0.00
C PRO A 25 14.15 9.30 -1.39
N SER A 26 13.07 8.97 -2.07
CA SER A 26 12.80 9.46 -3.42
C SER A 26 12.58 10.98 -3.43
N ALA A 27 12.09 11.53 -2.34
CA ALA A 27 11.85 12.97 -2.20
C ALA A 27 12.37 13.50 -0.86
N ALA A 28 13.31 14.44 -0.91
CA ALA A 28 13.90 15.04 0.30
C ALA A 28 12.87 15.73 1.24
N ARG A 29 11.69 16.09 0.73
CA ARG A 29 10.58 16.66 1.51
C ARG A 29 10.01 15.71 2.56
N GLU A 30 10.20 14.41 2.43
CA GLU A 30 9.76 13.41 3.41
C GLU A 30 10.47 13.58 4.75
N PHE A 31 11.71 14.07 4.75
CA PHE A 31 12.43 14.43 5.98
C PHE A 31 11.72 15.50 6.83
N ASP A 32 10.83 16.30 6.26
CA ASP A 32 10.14 17.34 7.03
C ASP A 32 9.16 16.73 8.01
N LEU A 33 8.39 15.71 7.58
CA LEU A 33 7.54 14.93 8.47
C LEU A 33 8.38 14.04 9.40
N ALA A 34 9.39 13.36 8.87
CA ALA A 34 10.27 12.48 9.65
C ALA A 34 10.86 13.20 10.89
N ARG A 35 11.39 14.42 10.72
CA ARG A 35 11.93 15.22 11.82
C ARG A 35 10.86 15.61 12.83
N GLN A 36 9.65 15.97 12.39
CA GLN A 36 8.53 16.27 13.27
C GLN A 36 8.15 15.06 14.10
N LEU A 37 8.09 13.87 13.50
CA LEU A 37 7.75 12.62 14.18
C LEU A 37 8.82 12.23 15.21
N VAL A 38 10.10 12.40 14.90
CA VAL A 38 11.20 12.17 15.88
C VAL A 38 11.02 13.03 17.12
N GLU A 39 10.71 14.32 16.98
CA GLU A 39 10.51 15.20 18.12
C GLU A 39 9.24 14.83 18.92
N GLU A 40 8.17 14.42 18.25
CA GLU A 40 6.95 13.94 18.92
C GLU A 40 7.21 12.61 19.65
N MET A 41 7.91 11.67 19.04
CA MET A 41 8.27 10.39 19.68
C MET A 41 9.13 10.61 20.93
N LYS A 42 10.11 11.53 20.90
CA LYS A 42 10.89 11.90 22.09
C LYS A 42 10.00 12.50 23.19
N ALA A 43 9.07 13.37 22.82
CA ALA A 43 8.12 13.94 23.76
C ALA A 43 7.20 12.89 24.38
N LEU A 44 6.92 11.81 23.66
CA LEU A 44 6.20 10.62 24.12
C LEU A 44 7.12 9.59 24.83
N GLY A 45 8.37 9.93 25.16
CA GLY A 45 9.27 9.10 25.95
C GLY A 45 10.04 8.01 25.19
N LEU A 46 10.05 8.02 23.86
CA LEU A 46 10.91 7.18 23.05
C LEU A 46 12.27 7.88 22.89
N GLU A 47 13.15 7.75 23.90
CA GLU A 47 14.39 8.54 24.00
C GLU A 47 15.39 8.27 22.85
N ASP A 48 15.36 7.07 22.26
CA ASP A 48 16.18 6.66 21.15
C ASP A 48 15.61 7.06 19.76
N ALA A 49 14.49 7.79 19.75
CA ALA A 49 13.84 8.19 18.50
C ALA A 49 14.80 8.97 17.60
N SER A 50 14.95 8.51 16.37
CA SER A 50 15.87 9.06 15.37
C SER A 50 15.37 8.85 13.94
N VAL A 51 15.86 9.66 13.03
CA VAL A 51 15.71 9.45 11.59
C VAL A 51 17.10 9.18 11.00
N ASP A 52 17.20 8.18 10.15
CA ASP A 52 18.46 7.82 9.48
C ASP A 52 18.69 8.62 8.19
N GLU A 53 19.78 8.33 7.49
CA GLU A 53 20.16 8.98 6.24
C GLU A 53 19.24 8.65 5.05
N HIS A 54 18.44 7.60 5.18
CA HIS A 54 17.48 7.12 4.19
C HIS A 54 16.04 7.50 4.54
N CYS A 55 15.85 8.38 5.54
CA CYS A 55 14.56 8.86 6.00
C CYS A 55 13.70 7.85 6.78
N TYR A 56 14.24 6.71 7.21
CA TYR A 56 13.51 5.84 8.13
C TYR A 56 13.52 6.44 9.53
N VAL A 57 12.35 6.52 10.13
CA VAL A 57 12.19 6.93 11.53
C VAL A 57 12.08 5.68 12.40
N TYR A 58 12.87 5.61 13.46
CA TYR A 58 12.84 4.51 14.43
C TYR A 58 12.73 5.04 15.85
N GLY A 59 12.09 4.27 16.73
CA GLY A 59 12.09 4.53 18.16
C GLY A 59 11.55 3.35 18.94
N THR A 60 11.94 3.26 20.21
CA THR A 60 11.61 2.13 21.06
C THR A 60 10.92 2.62 22.33
N LEU A 61 9.80 1.97 22.69
CA LEU A 61 9.22 2.07 24.02
C LEU A 61 9.62 0.81 24.81
N PRO A 62 10.45 0.94 25.88
CA PRO A 62 10.87 -0.18 26.70
C PRO A 62 9.69 -0.90 27.33
N ALA A 63 9.81 -2.21 27.56
CA ALA A 63 8.79 -2.99 28.25
C ALA A 63 8.48 -2.42 29.66
N THR A 64 7.22 -2.49 30.05
CA THR A 64 6.83 -2.17 31.43
C THR A 64 7.36 -3.23 32.41
N PRO A 65 7.60 -2.87 33.71
CA PRO A 65 8.06 -3.81 34.72
C PRO A 65 7.20 -5.08 34.80
N GLY A 66 7.85 -6.24 34.62
CA GLY A 66 7.19 -7.55 34.60
C GLY A 66 6.76 -8.04 33.21
N CYS A 67 7.04 -7.26 32.17
CA CYS A 67 6.79 -7.64 30.76
C CYS A 67 8.08 -7.72 29.93
N GLU A 68 9.25 -7.72 30.56
CA GLU A 68 10.55 -7.70 29.89
C GLU A 68 10.84 -8.97 29.05
N ASP A 69 10.23 -10.09 29.45
CA ASP A 69 10.36 -11.40 28.76
C ASP A 69 9.29 -11.59 27.64
N LYS A 70 8.44 -10.59 27.43
CA LYS A 70 7.43 -10.66 26.36
C LYS A 70 8.05 -10.34 25.01
N HIS A 71 7.39 -10.81 23.95
CA HIS A 71 7.83 -10.53 22.58
C HIS A 71 7.94 -9.02 22.30
N ALA A 72 8.97 -8.65 21.54
CA ALA A 72 9.11 -7.31 21.00
C ALA A 72 8.18 -7.15 19.80
N LEU A 73 7.18 -6.28 19.92
CA LEU A 73 6.19 -6.01 18.88
C LEU A 73 6.56 -4.77 18.08
N GLY A 74 6.59 -4.91 16.76
CA GLY A 74 6.77 -3.80 15.82
C GLY A 74 5.42 -3.20 15.39
N LEU A 75 5.36 -1.87 15.28
CA LEU A 75 4.27 -1.13 14.62
C LEU A 75 4.87 -0.20 13.59
N ILE A 76 4.38 -0.27 12.36
CA ILE A 76 4.97 0.40 11.18
C ILE A 76 3.86 1.11 10.40
N ALA A 77 4.16 2.29 9.87
CA ALA A 77 3.31 3.05 8.95
C ALA A 77 4.20 3.83 7.97
N HIS A 78 3.68 4.26 6.82
CA HIS A 78 4.50 5.04 5.90
C HIS A 78 4.23 6.55 5.97
N MET A 79 5.23 7.36 5.58
CA MET A 79 5.18 8.81 5.66
C MET A 79 4.83 9.48 4.34
N ASP A 80 5.20 8.85 3.23
CA ASP A 80 4.97 9.40 1.90
C ASP A 80 3.50 9.31 1.48
N THR A 81 3.17 9.93 0.39
CA THR A 81 1.86 9.87 -0.24
C THR A 81 2.01 9.61 -1.73
N ALA A 82 1.03 8.94 -2.33
CA ALA A 82 0.96 8.70 -3.76
C ALA A 82 0.99 9.99 -4.59
N ASP A 83 1.42 9.91 -5.85
CA ASP A 83 1.48 11.01 -6.81
C ASP A 83 0.26 11.08 -7.76
N ASP A 84 -0.71 10.17 -7.62
CA ASP A 84 -1.95 10.14 -8.42
C ASP A 84 -2.78 11.42 -8.27
N ALA A 85 -2.72 12.05 -7.11
CA ALA A 85 -3.26 13.37 -6.84
C ALA A 85 -2.26 14.21 -6.03
N SER A 86 -2.31 15.54 -6.17
CA SER A 86 -1.40 16.41 -5.43
C SER A 86 -1.49 16.20 -3.92
N GLY A 87 -0.35 16.04 -3.26
CA GLY A 87 -0.20 16.06 -1.80
C GLY A 87 0.33 17.40 -1.28
N GLU A 88 0.42 18.44 -2.12
CA GLU A 88 0.96 19.75 -1.74
C GLU A 88 -0.13 20.69 -1.24
N ASN A 89 0.11 21.36 -0.11
CA ASN A 89 -0.82 22.32 0.52
C ASN A 89 -2.19 21.72 0.90
N VAL A 90 -2.24 20.51 1.38
CA VAL A 90 -3.47 19.84 1.83
C VAL A 90 -4.23 20.71 2.84
N GLN A 91 -5.52 20.95 2.55
CA GLN A 91 -6.44 21.65 3.41
C GLN A 91 -7.50 20.68 3.94
N PRO A 92 -7.30 20.05 5.12
CA PRO A 92 -8.25 19.12 5.66
C PRO A 92 -9.52 19.83 6.11
N ILE A 93 -10.67 19.27 5.77
CA ILE A 93 -12.01 19.76 6.12
C ILE A 93 -12.66 18.76 7.08
N VAL A 94 -13.14 19.24 8.21
CA VAL A 94 -13.81 18.42 9.23
C VAL A 94 -15.32 18.66 9.17
N TRP A 95 -16.07 17.57 8.98
CA TRP A 95 -17.54 17.56 8.89
C TRP A 95 -18.09 16.89 10.15
N GLU A 96 -18.33 17.69 11.20
CA GLU A 96 -18.88 17.17 12.46
C GLU A 96 -20.30 16.62 12.27
N ASN A 97 -20.58 15.48 12.94
CA ASN A 97 -21.90 14.83 12.92
C ASN A 97 -22.42 14.65 11.48
N TYR A 98 -21.59 14.06 10.64
CA TYR A 98 -21.89 13.86 9.22
C TYR A 98 -23.23 13.13 9.02
N ASN A 99 -24.04 13.61 8.10
CA ASN A 99 -25.41 13.14 7.92
C ASN A 99 -25.54 11.85 7.08
N GLY A 100 -24.43 11.33 6.52
CA GLY A 100 -24.42 10.14 5.64
C GLY A 100 -24.87 10.41 4.20
N GLY A 101 -25.02 11.67 3.81
CA GLY A 101 -25.49 12.11 2.49
C GLY A 101 -24.37 12.55 1.55
N GLU A 102 -24.69 13.44 0.62
CA GLU A 102 -23.72 14.03 -0.30
C GLU A 102 -22.77 15.00 0.44
N VAL A 103 -21.48 14.98 0.06
CA VAL A 103 -20.45 15.92 0.54
C VAL A 103 -19.95 16.72 -0.65
N THR A 104 -20.00 18.04 -0.57
CA THR A 104 -19.43 18.92 -1.60
C THR A 104 -18.08 19.45 -1.14
N LEU A 105 -17.00 19.08 -1.82
CA LEU A 105 -15.65 19.54 -1.54
C LEU A 105 -15.54 21.03 -1.89
N PRO A 106 -15.16 21.90 -0.92
CA PRO A 106 -15.45 23.32 -1.02
C PRO A 106 -14.65 24.08 -2.08
N ALA A 107 -13.41 23.66 -2.40
CA ALA A 107 -12.57 24.39 -3.35
C ALA A 107 -12.92 24.08 -4.82
N THR A 108 -13.35 22.84 -5.11
CA THR A 108 -13.62 22.39 -6.49
C THR A 108 -15.10 22.29 -6.83
N GLY A 109 -15.97 22.19 -5.81
CA GLY A 109 -17.39 21.89 -6.00
C GLY A 109 -17.65 20.43 -6.37
N MET A 110 -16.64 19.56 -6.30
CA MET A 110 -16.81 18.11 -6.51
C MET A 110 -17.75 17.54 -5.45
N VAL A 111 -18.67 16.68 -5.87
CA VAL A 111 -19.66 16.08 -4.97
C VAL A 111 -19.39 14.60 -4.81
N MET A 112 -19.06 14.18 -3.59
CA MET A 112 -18.99 12.79 -3.19
C MET A 112 -20.40 12.31 -2.87
N LYS A 113 -20.88 11.27 -3.57
CA LYS A 113 -22.27 10.79 -3.45
C LYS A 113 -22.31 9.36 -2.93
N PRO A 114 -23.23 9.02 -2.00
CA PRO A 114 -23.40 7.62 -1.55
C PRO A 114 -23.76 6.65 -2.68
N SER A 115 -24.33 7.12 -3.78
CA SER A 115 -24.61 6.31 -4.96
C SER A 115 -23.35 5.89 -5.72
N VAL A 116 -22.23 6.61 -5.53
CA VAL A 116 -20.91 6.32 -6.11
C VAL A 116 -20.01 5.69 -5.05
N PHE A 117 -20.07 6.20 -3.83
CA PHE A 117 -19.29 5.80 -2.66
C PHE A 117 -20.23 5.31 -1.55
N PRO A 118 -20.69 4.04 -1.59
CA PRO A 118 -21.71 3.51 -0.66
C PRO A 118 -21.29 3.57 0.81
N PHE A 119 -19.99 3.50 1.12
CA PHE A 119 -19.44 3.56 2.48
C PHE A 119 -19.80 4.89 3.20
N LEU A 120 -20.01 5.99 2.46
CA LEU A 120 -20.43 7.27 3.05
C LEU A 120 -21.69 7.14 3.91
N SER A 121 -22.64 6.30 3.50
CA SER A 121 -23.85 6.07 4.28
C SER A 121 -23.57 5.42 5.65
N SER A 122 -22.53 4.60 5.77
CA SER A 122 -22.15 3.95 7.02
C SER A 122 -21.48 4.90 8.02
N MET A 123 -20.98 6.04 7.55
CA MET A 123 -20.30 7.07 8.36
C MET A 123 -21.28 8.08 8.99
N LYS A 124 -22.60 7.84 8.88
CA LYS A 124 -23.61 8.76 9.43
C LYS A 124 -23.46 8.89 10.95
N GLY A 125 -23.35 10.14 11.41
CA GLY A 125 -23.16 10.49 12.82
C GLY A 125 -21.70 10.58 13.25
N GLU A 126 -20.76 10.17 12.38
CA GLU A 126 -19.33 10.27 12.62
C GLU A 126 -18.79 11.66 12.22
N THR A 127 -17.57 11.95 12.61
CA THR A 127 -16.81 13.14 12.20
C THR A 127 -16.00 12.81 10.97
N LEU A 128 -16.53 13.15 9.79
CA LEU A 128 -15.88 12.89 8.50
C LEU A 128 -14.77 13.92 8.26
N ILE A 129 -13.65 13.47 7.71
CA ILE A 129 -12.50 14.30 7.33
C ILE A 129 -12.19 14.04 5.85
N THR A 130 -12.09 15.13 5.07
CA THR A 130 -11.76 15.13 3.64
C THR A 130 -10.70 16.18 3.36
N SER A 131 -10.13 16.22 2.16
CA SER A 131 -9.47 17.42 1.65
C SER A 131 -10.50 18.45 1.18
N ASP A 132 -10.04 19.61 0.72
CA ASP A 132 -10.89 20.62 0.09
C ASP A 132 -11.28 20.26 -1.36
N GLY A 133 -10.74 19.17 -1.90
CA GLY A 133 -10.93 18.67 -3.26
C GLY A 133 -9.86 19.07 -4.27
N THR A 134 -8.86 19.87 -3.88
CA THR A 134 -7.72 20.21 -4.74
C THR A 134 -6.58 19.22 -4.64
N THR A 135 -6.53 18.45 -3.54
CA THR A 135 -5.47 17.48 -3.23
C THR A 135 -6.08 16.16 -2.75
N LEU A 136 -5.28 15.11 -2.65
CA LEU A 136 -5.60 13.99 -1.78
C LEU A 136 -5.67 14.48 -0.31
N LEU A 137 -6.14 13.63 0.63
CA LEU A 137 -6.09 13.95 2.05
C LEU A 137 -4.73 13.57 2.68
N GLY A 138 -4.17 12.43 2.28
CA GLY A 138 -2.96 11.82 2.87
C GLY A 138 -3.27 11.07 4.17
N ALA A 139 -4.49 10.54 4.31
CA ALA A 139 -4.81 9.59 5.37
C ALA A 139 -4.04 8.28 5.17
N ASP A 140 -3.81 7.90 3.95
CA ASP A 140 -2.87 6.90 3.51
C ASP A 140 -1.47 7.53 3.42
N ASP A 141 -0.51 7.23 4.35
CA ASP A 141 -0.76 6.45 5.58
C ASP A 141 -0.45 7.25 6.85
N LYS A 142 -0.65 8.58 6.80
CA LYS A 142 -0.48 9.43 7.99
C LYS A 142 -1.52 9.13 9.08
N ALA A 143 -2.60 8.40 8.73
CA ALA A 143 -3.56 7.92 9.73
C ALA A 143 -2.94 6.82 10.59
N GLY A 144 -2.26 5.83 10.00
CA GLY A 144 -1.54 4.81 10.73
C GLY A 144 -0.49 5.39 11.67
N ILE A 145 0.28 6.38 11.20
CA ILE A 145 1.22 7.12 12.06
C ILE A 145 0.50 7.72 13.28
N ALA A 146 -0.61 8.42 13.04
CA ALA A 146 -1.38 9.09 14.08
C ALA A 146 -1.97 8.10 15.10
N GLU A 147 -2.45 6.95 14.64
CA GLU A 147 -3.02 5.88 15.46
C GLU A 147 -1.96 5.21 16.34
N ILE A 148 -0.79 4.89 15.76
CA ILE A 148 0.36 4.31 16.47
C ILE A 148 0.80 5.25 17.61
N LEU A 149 1.04 6.53 17.30
CA LEU A 149 1.50 7.48 18.31
C LEU A 149 0.43 7.79 19.36
N THR A 150 -0.87 7.73 19.01
CA THR A 150 -1.98 7.86 19.96
C THR A 150 -2.08 6.62 20.86
N ALA A 151 -1.82 5.43 20.36
CA ALA A 151 -1.74 4.23 21.17
C ALA A 151 -0.57 4.31 22.17
N VAL A 152 0.62 4.75 21.73
CA VAL A 152 1.79 4.96 22.59
C VAL A 152 1.50 5.96 23.71
N GLU A 153 0.92 7.13 23.40
CA GLU A 153 0.51 8.12 24.39
C GLU A 153 -0.47 7.53 25.41
N THR A 154 -1.46 6.79 24.92
CA THR A 154 -2.50 6.18 25.76
C THR A 154 -1.93 5.12 26.72
N LEU A 155 -0.98 4.30 26.24
CA LEU A 155 -0.30 3.31 27.08
C LEU A 155 0.39 3.99 28.27
N GLN A 156 1.11 5.06 28.01
CA GLN A 156 1.86 5.79 29.04
C GLN A 156 0.95 6.55 30.01
N GLU A 157 -0.05 7.28 29.49
CA GLU A 157 -0.99 8.03 30.32
C GLU A 157 -1.78 7.13 31.27
N LYS A 158 -2.16 5.93 30.80
CA LYS A 158 -2.95 4.98 31.60
C LYS A 158 -2.08 3.97 32.36
N GLY A 159 -0.76 3.95 32.14
CA GLY A 159 0.15 2.98 32.76
C GLY A 159 -0.22 1.53 32.42
N LEU A 160 -0.60 1.25 31.15
CA LEU A 160 -1.00 -0.08 30.73
C LEU A 160 0.24 -0.98 30.53
N PRO A 161 0.17 -2.27 30.91
CA PRO A 161 1.28 -3.19 30.74
C PRO A 161 1.53 -3.48 29.24
N HIS A 162 2.80 -3.52 28.85
CA HIS A 162 3.22 -3.87 27.48
C HIS A 162 4.64 -4.44 27.45
N GLY A 163 4.93 -5.33 26.50
CA GLY A 163 6.30 -5.73 26.14
C GLY A 163 7.06 -4.58 25.46
N LYS A 164 8.25 -4.86 24.98
CA LYS A 164 9.00 -3.90 24.16
C LYS A 164 8.20 -3.56 22.89
N LEU A 165 7.97 -2.28 22.61
CA LEU A 165 7.40 -1.81 21.35
C LEU A 165 8.49 -1.15 20.50
N CYS A 166 8.58 -1.59 19.25
CA CYS A 166 9.45 -1.02 18.23
C CYS A 166 8.57 -0.26 17.24
N ILE A 167 8.80 1.04 17.09
CA ILE A 167 8.01 1.91 16.20
C ILE A 167 8.89 2.30 15.03
N ALA A 168 8.37 2.20 13.83
CA ALA A 168 9.05 2.71 12.65
C ALA A 168 8.08 3.41 11.69
N PHE A 169 8.59 4.44 10.99
CA PHE A 169 7.89 5.08 9.89
C PHE A 169 8.78 5.05 8.66
N THR A 170 8.23 4.54 7.55
CA THR A 170 8.95 4.29 6.30
C THR A 170 8.75 5.44 5.31
N PRO A 171 9.76 5.77 4.48
CA PRO A 171 9.59 6.57 3.26
C PRO A 171 9.19 5.66 2.10
N ASP A 172 8.80 6.23 0.96
CA ASP A 172 8.77 5.59 -0.37
C ASP A 172 7.92 4.30 -0.49
N GLU A 173 6.92 4.09 0.38
CA GLU A 173 6.02 2.93 0.27
C GLU A 173 5.25 2.97 -1.03
N GLU A 174 4.70 4.11 -1.40
CA GLU A 174 3.81 4.34 -2.54
C GLU A 174 4.47 4.08 -3.91
N ILE A 175 5.79 4.03 -3.94
CA ILE A 175 6.58 3.62 -5.11
C ILE A 175 7.16 2.20 -4.96
N GLY A 176 6.79 1.49 -3.88
CA GLY A 176 7.21 0.10 -3.60
C GLY A 176 8.63 -0.04 -3.09
N GLU A 177 9.24 1.00 -2.55
CA GLU A 177 10.62 1.01 -2.03
C GLU A 177 10.69 1.12 -0.50
N GLY A 178 9.56 1.27 0.20
CA GLY A 178 9.50 1.53 1.64
C GLY A 178 10.20 0.50 2.51
N ALA A 179 10.19 -0.76 2.14
CA ALA A 179 10.93 -1.80 2.86
C ALA A 179 12.38 -2.00 2.38
N GLU A 180 12.86 -1.29 1.34
CA GLU A 180 14.12 -1.66 0.65
C GLU A 180 15.35 -1.57 1.56
N LEU A 181 15.54 -0.46 2.24
CA LEU A 181 16.67 -0.19 3.13
C LEU A 181 16.31 -0.29 4.62
N PHE A 182 15.13 -0.82 4.96
CA PHE A 182 14.67 -0.98 6.34
C PHE A 182 15.65 -1.86 7.15
N ASP A 183 16.16 -1.33 8.26
CA ASP A 183 17.08 -2.03 9.17
C ASP A 183 16.33 -2.96 10.14
N ILE A 184 15.95 -4.15 9.66
CA ILE A 184 15.26 -5.16 10.47
C ILE A 184 16.04 -5.53 11.74
N PRO A 185 17.37 -5.80 11.69
CA PRO A 185 18.15 -6.09 12.89
C PRO A 185 18.15 -4.94 13.90
N GLY A 186 18.33 -3.70 13.45
CA GLY A 186 18.30 -2.50 14.29
C GLY A 186 16.92 -2.19 14.85
N PHE A 187 15.86 -2.44 14.08
CA PHE A 187 14.47 -2.32 14.53
C PHE A 187 14.17 -3.23 15.72
N GLY A 188 14.65 -4.47 15.67
CA GLY A 188 14.71 -5.37 16.83
C GLY A 188 13.36 -5.85 17.33
N ALA A 189 12.35 -5.96 16.48
CA ALA A 189 11.06 -6.60 16.75
C ALA A 189 11.10 -8.08 16.35
N ASP A 190 10.40 -8.94 17.10
CA ASP A 190 10.23 -10.36 16.76
C ASP A 190 9.26 -10.55 15.57
N PHE A 191 8.27 -9.69 15.49
CA PHE A 191 7.24 -9.59 14.46
C PHE A 191 6.61 -8.19 14.50
N ALA A 192 5.88 -7.82 13.47
CA ALA A 192 5.29 -6.49 13.39
C ALA A 192 3.88 -6.51 12.78
N TYR A 193 3.22 -5.36 12.80
CA TYR A 193 2.08 -5.02 11.96
C TYR A 193 2.39 -3.72 11.24
N THR A 194 2.09 -3.64 9.95
CA THR A 194 1.86 -2.37 9.28
C THR A 194 0.44 -1.89 9.58
N VAL A 195 0.26 -0.61 9.78
CA VAL A 195 -1.05 0.03 10.03
C VAL A 195 -1.34 0.92 8.83
N ASP A 196 -1.73 0.29 7.74
CA ASP A 196 -1.71 0.84 6.37
C ASP A 196 -2.79 0.18 5.49
N GLY A 197 -3.87 -0.32 6.10
CA GLY A 197 -4.94 -0.98 5.37
C GLY A 197 -6.18 -0.11 5.19
N GLY A 198 -7.25 -0.73 4.69
CA GLY A 198 -8.52 -0.08 4.40
C GLY A 198 -9.38 0.21 5.65
N ASP A 199 -10.64 -0.22 5.63
CA ASP A 199 -11.61 0.07 6.69
C ASP A 199 -11.17 -0.45 8.07
N ALA A 200 -11.66 0.18 9.11
CA ALA A 200 -11.39 -0.20 10.50
C ALA A 200 -11.78 -1.66 10.75
N GLY A 201 -10.84 -2.45 11.28
CA GLY A 201 -11.03 -3.89 11.52
C GLY A 201 -10.68 -4.78 10.34
N SER A 202 -10.20 -4.24 9.22
CA SER A 202 -9.60 -5.04 8.16
C SER A 202 -8.27 -5.64 8.63
N ILE A 203 -8.04 -6.90 8.25
CA ILE A 203 -6.81 -7.65 8.50
C ILE A 203 -6.35 -8.23 7.17
N GLU A 204 -5.15 -7.88 6.77
CA GLU A 204 -4.59 -8.23 5.48
C GLU A 204 -3.29 -9.00 5.69
N TYR A 205 -3.28 -10.27 5.32
CA TYR A 205 -2.15 -11.19 5.52
C TYR A 205 -1.83 -12.00 4.27
N GLU A 206 -2.46 -11.65 3.17
CA GLU A 206 -2.15 -12.14 1.84
C GLU A 206 -2.30 -11.01 0.81
N ASN A 207 -1.43 -11.01 -0.18
CA ASN A 207 -1.38 -10.04 -1.24
C ASN A 207 -1.06 -10.73 -2.58
N PHE A 208 -1.08 -10.00 -3.69
CA PHE A 208 -0.66 -10.55 -4.96
C PHE A 208 0.81 -10.97 -4.95
N ASN A 209 1.14 -12.04 -5.70
CA ASN A 209 2.45 -12.16 -6.34
C ASN A 209 2.45 -11.30 -7.60
N ALA A 210 3.56 -10.66 -7.91
CA ALA A 210 3.67 -9.66 -8.95
C ALA A 210 4.87 -9.87 -9.86
N ALA A 211 4.67 -9.60 -11.14
CA ALA A 211 5.73 -9.45 -12.11
C ALA A 211 5.38 -8.34 -13.11
N SER A 212 6.39 -7.77 -13.74
CA SER A 212 6.26 -6.95 -14.94
C SER A 212 6.71 -7.73 -16.16
N ALA A 213 6.17 -7.39 -17.34
CA ALA A 213 6.64 -7.95 -18.59
C ALA A 213 6.72 -6.85 -19.66
N THR A 214 7.83 -6.84 -20.38
CA THR A 214 8.00 -6.02 -21.58
C THR A 214 8.02 -6.92 -22.79
N VAL A 215 7.09 -6.67 -23.73
CA VAL A 215 7.06 -7.35 -25.04
C VAL A 215 7.59 -6.37 -26.07
N THR A 216 8.69 -6.74 -26.72
CA THR A 216 9.25 -5.97 -27.85
C THR A 216 9.02 -6.74 -29.14
N VAL A 217 8.45 -6.05 -30.13
CA VAL A 217 8.21 -6.62 -31.45
C VAL A 217 9.09 -5.91 -32.47
N HIS A 218 9.84 -6.71 -33.23
CA HIS A 218 10.71 -6.26 -34.33
C HIS A 218 10.03 -6.52 -35.66
N GLY A 219 9.71 -5.46 -36.37
CA GLY A 219 9.09 -5.51 -37.71
C GLY A 219 10.10 -5.36 -38.84
N PHE A 220 9.61 -5.59 -40.05
CA PHE A 220 10.36 -5.34 -41.27
C PHE A 220 9.53 -4.50 -42.25
N SER A 221 9.96 -3.26 -42.46
CA SER A 221 9.24 -2.30 -43.29
C SER A 221 9.69 -2.34 -44.76
N VAL A 222 8.73 -2.37 -45.66
CA VAL A 222 8.91 -2.18 -47.10
C VAL A 222 7.77 -1.30 -47.63
N HIS A 223 7.87 -0.89 -48.92
CA HIS A 223 6.80 -0.11 -49.52
C HIS A 223 5.46 -0.85 -49.48
N PRO A 224 4.37 -0.26 -48.94
CA PRO A 224 3.09 -0.96 -48.76
C PRO A 224 2.52 -1.60 -50.01
N GLY A 225 2.71 -1.00 -51.18
CA GLY A 225 2.24 -1.52 -52.44
C GLY A 225 2.91 -2.82 -52.89
N THR A 226 4.07 -3.19 -52.30
CA THR A 226 4.85 -4.40 -52.62
C THR A 226 5.10 -5.27 -51.40
N ALA A 227 4.33 -5.05 -50.34
CA ALA A 227 4.57 -5.62 -48.99
C ALA A 227 4.17 -7.10 -48.86
N LYS A 228 3.41 -7.67 -49.82
CA LYS A 228 2.88 -9.02 -49.69
C LYS A 228 4.00 -10.05 -49.54
N GLY A 229 3.97 -10.81 -48.45
CA GLY A 229 4.93 -11.87 -48.14
C GLY A 229 6.32 -11.39 -47.70
N THR A 230 6.49 -10.06 -47.49
CA THR A 230 7.79 -9.46 -47.09
C THR A 230 7.69 -8.59 -45.85
N MET A 231 6.66 -7.73 -45.77
CA MET A 231 6.50 -6.82 -44.60
C MET A 231 6.06 -7.60 -43.37
N ILE A 232 6.72 -7.29 -42.27
CA ILE A 232 6.28 -7.64 -40.91
C ILE A 232 5.96 -6.32 -40.19
N ASN A 233 4.67 -6.03 -39.99
CA ASN A 233 4.27 -4.81 -39.31
C ASN A 233 4.25 -5.06 -37.79
N ALA A 234 5.20 -4.45 -37.07
CA ALA A 234 5.35 -4.66 -35.64
C ALA A 234 4.10 -4.29 -34.84
N SER A 235 3.40 -3.20 -35.19
CA SER A 235 2.15 -2.82 -34.52
C SER A 235 1.06 -3.90 -34.71
N ASN A 236 0.94 -4.52 -35.90
CA ASN A 236 -0.04 -5.59 -36.12
C ASN A 236 0.30 -6.84 -35.28
N VAL A 237 1.57 -7.24 -35.23
CA VAL A 237 2.03 -8.38 -34.42
C VAL A 237 1.83 -8.10 -32.90
N ALA A 238 2.09 -6.87 -32.44
CA ALA A 238 1.83 -6.48 -31.07
C ALA A 238 0.33 -6.58 -30.70
N MET A 239 -0.57 -6.16 -31.59
CA MET A 239 -2.02 -6.33 -31.39
C MET A 239 -2.42 -7.81 -31.39
N GLU A 240 -1.80 -8.65 -32.23
CA GLU A 240 -2.03 -10.09 -32.23
C GLU A 240 -1.54 -10.75 -30.93
N PHE A 241 -0.37 -10.34 -30.41
CA PHE A 241 0.13 -10.78 -29.11
C PHE A 241 -0.89 -10.44 -28.01
N HIS A 242 -1.30 -9.19 -27.91
CA HIS A 242 -2.28 -8.75 -26.92
C HIS A 242 -3.63 -9.47 -27.07
N GLY A 243 -4.08 -9.66 -28.32
CA GLY A 243 -5.33 -10.37 -28.62
C GLY A 243 -5.29 -11.87 -28.29
N SER A 244 -4.10 -12.45 -28.11
CA SER A 244 -3.92 -13.86 -27.71
C SER A 244 -4.04 -14.06 -26.19
N LEU A 245 -3.98 -12.99 -25.40
CA LEU A 245 -4.19 -13.02 -23.95
C LEU A 245 -5.69 -13.09 -23.61
N PRO A 246 -6.10 -13.81 -22.55
CA PRO A 246 -7.51 -13.98 -22.21
C PRO A 246 -8.16 -12.66 -21.78
N VAL A 247 -9.21 -12.25 -22.46
CA VAL A 247 -9.96 -11.01 -22.17
C VAL A 247 -10.64 -11.01 -20.79
N THR A 248 -10.86 -12.19 -20.22
CA THR A 248 -11.46 -12.37 -18.89
C THR A 248 -10.45 -12.25 -17.74
N ALA A 249 -9.16 -12.13 -18.05
CA ALA A 249 -8.09 -11.99 -17.09
C ALA A 249 -7.46 -10.58 -17.18
N ARG A 250 -8.28 -9.55 -17.04
CA ARG A 250 -7.90 -8.13 -17.01
C ARG A 250 -8.38 -7.50 -15.72
N PRO A 251 -7.80 -6.39 -15.24
CA PRO A 251 -8.29 -5.70 -14.03
C PRO A 251 -9.79 -5.43 -14.08
N GLU A 252 -10.32 -4.99 -15.23
CA GLU A 252 -11.73 -4.64 -15.44
C GLU A 252 -12.70 -5.84 -15.37
N THR A 253 -12.17 -7.06 -15.37
CA THR A 253 -12.96 -8.30 -15.39
C THR A 253 -12.65 -9.25 -14.26
N THR A 254 -11.85 -8.83 -13.27
CA THR A 254 -11.38 -9.66 -12.15
C THR A 254 -11.62 -9.01 -10.81
N GLU A 255 -11.90 -9.82 -9.79
CA GLU A 255 -12.13 -9.38 -8.41
C GLU A 255 -11.52 -10.36 -7.40
N GLY A 256 -11.48 -9.97 -6.13
CA GLY A 256 -10.98 -10.79 -5.03
C GLY A 256 -9.58 -11.36 -5.34
N ARG A 257 -9.44 -12.69 -5.28
CA ARG A 257 -8.16 -13.37 -5.53
C ARG A 257 -7.87 -13.68 -7.00
N GLN A 258 -8.71 -13.22 -7.93
CA GLN A 258 -8.50 -13.43 -9.37
C GLN A 258 -7.35 -12.57 -9.88
N GLY A 259 -6.37 -13.22 -10.51
CA GLY A 259 -5.23 -12.54 -11.11
C GLY A 259 -5.48 -12.05 -12.53
N PHE A 260 -4.59 -11.20 -13.04
CA PHE A 260 -4.77 -10.54 -14.33
C PHE A 260 -3.45 -10.32 -15.09
N TYR A 261 -3.60 -10.00 -16.38
CA TYR A 261 -2.63 -9.33 -17.24
C TYR A 261 -3.14 -7.89 -17.46
N HIS A 262 -2.39 -6.88 -17.06
CA HIS A 262 -2.76 -5.50 -17.31
C HIS A 262 -1.79 -4.85 -18.27
N LEU A 263 -2.28 -4.47 -19.46
CA LEU A 263 -1.52 -3.68 -20.42
C LEU A 263 -1.47 -2.22 -19.93
N CYS A 264 -0.31 -1.77 -19.45
CA CYS A 264 -0.12 -0.41 -18.95
C CYS A 264 0.28 0.56 -20.04
N GLN A 265 1.10 0.09 -21.00
CA GLN A 265 1.65 0.93 -22.07
C GLN A 265 1.69 0.18 -23.39
N MET A 266 1.37 0.88 -24.47
CA MET A 266 1.51 0.38 -25.84
C MET A 266 1.91 1.53 -26.76
N TYR A 267 3.02 1.35 -27.48
CA TYR A 267 3.45 2.27 -28.52
C TYR A 267 4.20 1.53 -29.61
N GLY A 268 4.19 2.05 -30.84
CA GLY A 268 4.90 1.42 -31.93
C GLY A 268 4.53 1.93 -33.31
N ASP A 269 5.31 1.48 -34.28
CA ASP A 269 5.12 1.71 -35.71
C ASP A 269 5.26 0.40 -36.54
N VAL A 270 5.60 0.50 -37.79
CA VAL A 270 5.78 -0.67 -38.68
C VAL A 270 7.05 -1.45 -38.31
N THR A 271 8.08 -0.77 -37.79
CA THR A 271 9.42 -1.34 -37.54
C THR A 271 9.63 -1.85 -36.13
N THR A 272 9.00 -1.20 -35.13
CA THR A 272 9.13 -1.60 -33.74
C THR A 272 7.85 -1.29 -32.98
N ALA A 273 7.43 -2.21 -32.11
CA ALA A 273 6.38 -1.96 -31.14
C ALA A 273 6.78 -2.48 -29.76
N LYS A 274 6.29 -1.83 -28.69
CA LYS A 274 6.48 -2.24 -27.31
C LYS A 274 5.17 -2.26 -26.55
N LEU A 275 5.00 -3.28 -25.72
CA LEU A 275 3.87 -3.46 -24.81
C LEU A 275 4.43 -3.64 -23.40
N GLY A 276 3.97 -2.82 -22.46
CA GLY A 276 4.29 -2.94 -21.04
C GLY A 276 3.13 -3.56 -20.27
N TYR A 277 3.40 -4.63 -19.54
CA TYR A 277 2.41 -5.34 -18.73
C TYR A 277 2.80 -5.40 -17.26
N ILE A 278 1.81 -5.41 -16.39
CA ILE A 278 1.93 -5.95 -15.05
C ILE A 278 1.09 -7.23 -14.92
N LEU A 279 1.66 -8.23 -14.26
CA LEU A 279 1.06 -9.54 -14.03
C LEU A 279 0.82 -9.69 -12.55
N ARG A 280 -0.37 -10.14 -12.16
CA ARG A 280 -0.76 -10.33 -10.76
C ARG A 280 -1.50 -11.64 -10.58
N ASP A 281 -1.22 -12.35 -9.49
CA ASP A 281 -2.04 -13.45 -9.00
C ASP A 281 -1.72 -13.73 -7.52
N HIS A 282 -2.73 -14.06 -6.70
CA HIS A 282 -2.50 -14.50 -5.32
C HIS A 282 -1.81 -15.87 -5.25
N ASP A 283 -2.05 -16.72 -6.24
CA ASP A 283 -1.44 -18.03 -6.35
C ASP A 283 -0.15 -17.96 -7.19
N ALA A 284 0.98 -18.35 -6.58
CA ALA A 284 2.28 -18.30 -7.25
C ALA A 284 2.35 -19.20 -8.50
N ALA A 285 1.68 -20.36 -8.49
CA ALA A 285 1.65 -21.26 -9.65
C ALA A 285 0.84 -20.65 -10.79
N LYS A 286 -0.25 -19.94 -10.48
CA LYS A 286 -1.04 -19.21 -11.48
C LYS A 286 -0.29 -18.00 -12.04
N LEU A 287 0.50 -17.29 -11.21
CA LEU A 287 1.38 -16.24 -11.73
C LEU A 287 2.43 -16.85 -12.67
N GLN A 288 3.05 -17.98 -12.30
CA GLN A 288 4.00 -18.66 -13.16
C GLN A 288 3.35 -19.08 -14.49
N PHE A 289 2.15 -19.66 -14.43
CA PHE A 289 1.37 -19.97 -15.66
C PHE A 289 1.16 -18.72 -16.53
N LYS A 290 0.88 -17.57 -15.95
CA LYS A 290 0.72 -16.33 -16.73
C LYS A 290 2.01 -15.93 -17.44
N LYS A 291 3.17 -16.08 -16.77
CA LYS A 291 4.48 -15.81 -17.38
C LYS A 291 4.76 -16.77 -18.53
N ASP A 292 4.55 -18.07 -18.29
CA ASP A 292 4.78 -19.11 -19.29
C ASP A 292 3.88 -18.89 -20.53
N ASN A 293 2.61 -18.56 -20.32
CA ASN A 293 1.68 -18.26 -21.41
C ASN A 293 2.14 -17.08 -22.30
N MET A 294 2.76 -16.03 -21.72
CA MET A 294 3.32 -14.94 -22.52
C MET A 294 4.51 -15.42 -23.38
N LEU A 295 5.36 -16.27 -22.83
CA LEU A 295 6.49 -16.87 -23.56
C LEU A 295 6.00 -17.80 -24.67
N ASP A 296 4.98 -18.63 -24.41
CA ASP A 296 4.37 -19.51 -25.41
C ASP A 296 3.75 -18.73 -26.58
N ILE A 297 3.08 -17.61 -26.29
CA ILE A 297 2.54 -16.71 -27.32
C ILE A 297 3.69 -16.13 -28.17
N ALA A 298 4.79 -15.69 -27.54
CA ALA A 298 5.95 -15.18 -28.26
C ALA A 298 6.57 -16.25 -29.18
N GLU A 299 6.74 -17.48 -28.66
CA GLU A 299 7.24 -18.62 -29.47
C GLU A 299 6.33 -18.91 -30.66
N PHE A 300 5.02 -18.94 -30.46
CA PHE A 300 4.05 -19.13 -31.52
C PHE A 300 4.16 -18.04 -32.61
N LEU A 301 4.26 -16.78 -32.22
CA LEU A 301 4.38 -15.66 -33.16
C LEU A 301 5.74 -15.64 -33.86
N ASN A 302 6.81 -16.04 -33.18
CA ASN A 302 8.13 -16.23 -33.79
C ASN A 302 8.10 -17.35 -34.85
N GLY A 303 7.39 -18.44 -34.55
CA GLY A 303 7.15 -19.50 -35.56
C GLY A 303 6.38 -19.02 -36.81
N LYS A 304 5.48 -18.04 -36.62
CA LYS A 304 4.66 -17.47 -37.69
C LYS A 304 5.38 -16.40 -38.52
N TYR A 305 6.11 -15.50 -37.87
CA TYR A 305 6.69 -14.29 -38.48
C TYR A 305 8.21 -14.35 -38.65
N GLY A 306 8.89 -15.29 -38.03
CA GLY A 306 10.33 -15.46 -38.04
C GLY A 306 10.94 -15.30 -36.67
N GLU A 307 12.02 -16.02 -36.40
CA GLU A 307 12.75 -16.01 -35.15
C GLU A 307 13.21 -14.59 -34.78
N GLY A 308 13.04 -14.22 -33.50
CA GLY A 308 13.42 -12.90 -32.98
C GLY A 308 12.44 -11.77 -33.33
N THR A 309 11.27 -12.09 -33.94
CA THR A 309 10.24 -11.07 -34.20
C THR A 309 9.59 -10.57 -32.90
N VAL A 310 9.40 -11.45 -31.91
CA VAL A 310 8.80 -11.12 -30.61
C VAL A 310 9.75 -11.54 -29.49
N GLU A 311 10.12 -10.60 -28.65
CA GLU A 311 10.92 -10.79 -27.43
C GLU A 311 10.08 -10.44 -26.22
N VAL A 312 10.18 -11.27 -25.15
CA VAL A 312 9.49 -11.04 -23.88
C VAL A 312 10.50 -11.05 -22.75
N GLU A 313 10.59 -9.93 -22.04
CA GLU A 313 11.37 -9.80 -20.81
C GLU A 313 10.43 -9.77 -19.62
N ILE A 314 10.62 -10.66 -18.64
CA ILE A 314 9.78 -10.74 -17.43
C ILE A 314 10.66 -10.52 -16.19
N LYS A 315 10.20 -9.66 -15.29
CA LYS A 315 10.84 -9.37 -14.00
C LYS A 315 9.86 -9.59 -12.86
N ASP A 316 10.23 -10.39 -11.86
CA ASP A 316 9.47 -10.52 -10.63
C ASP A 316 9.63 -9.24 -9.79
N SER A 317 8.53 -8.82 -9.13
CA SER A 317 8.52 -7.64 -8.27
C SER A 317 8.42 -8.05 -6.79
N TYR A 318 7.23 -8.41 -6.34
CA TYR A 318 6.98 -8.83 -4.96
C TYR A 318 6.20 -10.15 -4.90
N ARG A 319 6.12 -10.72 -3.70
CA ARG A 319 5.48 -12.03 -3.47
C ARG A 319 4.40 -11.93 -2.41
N ASN A 320 3.43 -12.85 -2.46
CA ASN A 320 2.39 -12.99 -1.45
C ASN A 320 3.03 -13.32 -0.08
N MET A 321 2.71 -12.51 0.92
CA MET A 321 3.23 -12.67 2.29
C MET A 321 2.63 -13.87 3.03
N LEU A 322 1.51 -14.42 2.59
CA LEU A 322 0.79 -15.51 3.26
C LEU A 322 1.72 -16.68 3.65
N GLU A 323 2.68 -17.03 2.78
CA GLU A 323 3.64 -18.09 3.05
C GLU A 323 4.51 -17.80 4.28
N LYS A 324 4.83 -16.54 4.51
CA LYS A 324 5.63 -16.07 5.64
C LYS A 324 4.80 -15.84 6.89
N ILE A 325 3.53 -15.48 6.75
CA ILE A 325 2.61 -15.28 7.87
C ILE A 325 2.09 -16.61 8.43
N LYS A 326 1.89 -17.64 7.61
CA LYS A 326 1.41 -18.97 8.06
C LYS A 326 2.12 -19.55 9.29
N PRO A 327 3.47 -19.53 9.39
CA PRO A 327 4.17 -20.01 10.59
C PRO A 327 3.92 -19.14 11.84
N HIS A 328 3.49 -17.91 11.65
CA HIS A 328 3.24 -16.89 12.68
C HIS A 328 1.75 -16.50 12.73
N PHE A 329 0.86 -17.46 12.50
CA PHE A 329 -0.58 -17.19 12.35
C PHE A 329 -1.24 -16.63 13.62
N HIS A 330 -0.55 -16.73 14.77
CA HIS A 330 -0.95 -16.03 16.00
C HIS A 330 -1.13 -14.52 15.79
N LEU A 331 -0.40 -13.88 14.85
CA LEU A 331 -0.57 -12.48 14.51
C LEU A 331 -2.00 -12.21 14.01
N VAL A 332 -2.47 -13.02 13.07
CA VAL A 332 -3.83 -12.89 12.52
C VAL A 332 -4.88 -13.19 13.60
N GLU A 333 -4.66 -14.23 14.43
CA GLU A 333 -5.59 -14.59 15.51
C GLU A 333 -5.66 -13.50 16.59
N THR A 334 -4.52 -12.90 16.95
CA THR A 334 -4.46 -11.79 17.89
C THR A 334 -5.18 -10.55 17.34
N ALA A 335 -4.95 -10.21 16.08
CA ALA A 335 -5.65 -9.11 15.41
C ALA A 335 -7.16 -9.32 15.39
N ARG A 336 -7.63 -10.55 15.03
CA ARG A 336 -9.07 -10.92 15.08
C ARG A 336 -9.67 -10.73 16.48
N LYS A 337 -8.95 -11.18 17.53
CA LYS A 337 -9.40 -11.04 18.91
C LYS A 337 -9.46 -9.56 19.31
N ALA A 338 -8.42 -8.80 19.00
CA ALA A 338 -8.32 -7.38 19.30
C ALA A 338 -9.43 -6.56 18.63
N THR A 339 -9.73 -6.85 17.35
CA THR A 339 -10.81 -6.23 16.60
C THR A 339 -12.17 -6.46 17.24
N ARG A 340 -12.46 -7.71 17.65
CA ARG A 340 -13.71 -8.00 18.37
C ARG A 340 -13.78 -7.31 19.73
N MET A 341 -12.66 -7.17 20.45
CA MET A 341 -12.60 -6.43 21.72
C MET A 341 -12.90 -4.93 21.51
N ALA A 342 -12.54 -4.36 20.36
CA ALA A 342 -12.89 -3.00 19.99
C ALA A 342 -14.36 -2.87 19.47
N GLY A 343 -15.14 -3.96 19.49
CA GLY A 343 -16.54 -3.95 19.09
C GLY A 343 -16.80 -4.01 17.59
N LEU A 344 -15.81 -4.45 16.81
CA LEU A 344 -15.89 -4.65 15.36
C LEU A 344 -15.80 -6.14 15.02
N GLU A 345 -16.38 -6.54 13.88
CA GLU A 345 -16.10 -7.86 13.30
C GLU A 345 -14.88 -7.75 12.38
N PRO A 346 -13.88 -8.64 12.53
CA PRO A 346 -12.70 -8.61 11.67
C PRO A 346 -13.07 -8.99 10.25
N GLU A 347 -12.58 -8.21 9.28
CA GLU A 347 -12.73 -8.48 7.86
C GLU A 347 -11.35 -8.83 7.26
N GLU A 348 -11.24 -10.01 6.66
CA GLU A 348 -10.01 -10.48 6.06
C GLU A 348 -10.01 -10.19 4.57
N ILE A 349 -9.16 -9.25 4.16
CA ILE A 349 -9.13 -8.73 2.79
C ILE A 349 -7.85 -9.20 2.10
N PRO A 350 -7.96 -9.91 0.95
CA PRO A 350 -6.80 -10.19 0.12
C PRO A 350 -6.39 -8.93 -0.65
N VAL A 351 -5.20 -8.40 -0.36
CA VAL A 351 -4.69 -7.19 -1.00
C VAL A 351 -4.41 -7.42 -2.48
N ARG A 352 -4.92 -6.56 -3.33
CA ARG A 352 -4.69 -6.60 -4.78
C ARG A 352 -3.49 -5.77 -5.23
N GLY A 353 -2.51 -5.59 -4.38
CA GLY A 353 -1.29 -4.83 -4.56
C GLY A 353 -0.11 -5.43 -3.81
N GLY A 354 0.93 -4.65 -3.59
CA GLY A 354 2.04 -4.87 -2.67
C GLY A 354 1.82 -4.02 -1.41
N THR A 355 2.59 -4.29 -0.37
CA THR A 355 2.66 -3.49 0.86
C THR A 355 4.04 -3.64 1.48
N ASP A 356 4.48 -2.68 2.29
CA ASP A 356 5.71 -2.81 3.08
C ASP A 356 5.69 -4.07 3.94
N GLY A 357 4.54 -4.40 4.55
CA GLY A 357 4.38 -5.61 5.35
C GLY A 357 4.67 -6.90 4.58
N ALA A 358 4.29 -6.96 3.30
CA ALA A 358 4.61 -8.10 2.44
C ALA A 358 6.11 -8.21 2.18
N MET A 359 6.79 -7.10 1.88
CA MET A 359 8.23 -7.07 1.63
C MET A 359 9.03 -7.39 2.89
N LEU A 360 8.66 -6.79 4.03
CA LEU A 360 9.27 -7.06 5.33
C LEU A 360 9.11 -8.52 5.75
N SER A 361 7.95 -9.13 5.48
CA SER A 361 7.71 -10.55 5.76
C SER A 361 8.68 -11.46 4.98
N TRP A 362 8.97 -11.13 3.71
CA TRP A 362 9.94 -11.86 2.92
C TRP A 362 11.40 -11.60 3.32
N LYS A 363 11.68 -10.45 3.93
CA LYS A 363 12.98 -10.11 4.52
C LYS A 363 13.21 -10.73 5.91
N GLY A 364 12.19 -11.39 6.48
CA GLY A 364 12.28 -12.14 7.73
C GLY A 364 11.60 -11.51 8.94
N LEU A 365 10.86 -10.43 8.76
CA LEU A 365 10.00 -9.82 9.78
C LEU A 365 8.53 -10.10 9.44
N PRO A 366 7.87 -11.12 10.02
CA PRO A 366 6.46 -11.40 9.77
C PRO A 366 5.60 -10.18 10.12
N CYS A 367 4.90 -9.64 9.11
CA CYS A 367 4.24 -8.34 9.23
C CYS A 367 2.93 -8.30 8.44
N PRO A 368 1.79 -8.76 9.00
CA PRO A 368 0.48 -8.53 8.40
C PRO A 368 0.06 -7.08 8.53
N ASN A 369 -0.91 -6.65 7.70
CA ASN A 369 -1.40 -5.29 7.63
C ASN A 369 -2.73 -5.13 8.37
N LEU A 370 -2.96 -3.98 9.01
CA LEU A 370 -4.18 -3.60 9.73
C LEU A 370 -4.79 -2.35 9.09
N GLY A 371 -6.12 -2.29 9.08
CA GLY A 371 -6.85 -1.13 8.55
C GLY A 371 -6.71 0.12 9.40
N THR A 372 -6.70 1.27 8.72
CA THR A 372 -6.67 2.63 9.32
C THR A 372 -8.05 3.29 9.41
N GLY A 373 -9.06 2.72 8.73
CA GLY A 373 -10.41 3.28 8.68
C GLY A 373 -10.63 4.31 7.56
N GLY A 374 -9.68 4.44 6.63
CA GLY A 374 -9.75 5.35 5.49
C GLY A 374 -10.36 4.74 4.23
N PHE A 375 -10.72 5.61 3.27
CA PHE A 375 -11.36 5.25 2.01
C PHE A 375 -10.93 6.17 0.86
N ASN A 376 -11.01 5.66 -0.37
CA ASN A 376 -10.72 6.37 -1.62
C ASN A 376 -9.30 6.94 -1.67
N PHE A 377 -8.34 6.19 -1.17
CA PHE A 377 -6.93 6.53 -1.21
C PHE A 377 -6.45 6.93 -2.61
N HIS A 378 -5.32 7.63 -2.70
CA HIS A 378 -4.67 8.12 -3.92
C HIS A 378 -5.51 9.12 -4.74
N GLY A 379 -6.58 9.68 -4.17
CA GLY A 379 -7.45 10.58 -4.92
C GLY A 379 -8.01 11.74 -4.11
N VAL A 380 -8.55 12.74 -4.81
CA VAL A 380 -9.14 13.95 -4.20
C VAL A 380 -10.41 13.66 -3.38
N CYS A 381 -10.97 12.46 -3.52
CA CYS A 381 -12.12 11.98 -2.73
C CYS A 381 -11.70 11.13 -1.52
N GLU A 382 -10.44 11.12 -1.19
CA GLU A 382 -9.91 10.43 -0.01
C GLU A 382 -10.55 10.97 1.26
N CYS A 383 -10.93 10.08 2.16
CA CYS A 383 -11.61 10.47 3.40
C CYS A 383 -11.45 9.42 4.50
N ILE A 384 -11.60 9.87 5.73
CA ILE A 384 -11.55 9.05 6.94
C ILE A 384 -12.48 9.63 7.99
N THR A 385 -12.81 8.91 9.05
CA THR A 385 -13.55 9.48 10.18
C THR A 385 -12.76 9.38 11.49
N ALA A 386 -12.97 10.36 12.38
CA ALA A 386 -12.31 10.38 13.69
C ALA A 386 -12.66 9.15 14.53
N GLU A 387 -13.90 8.67 14.43
CA GLU A 387 -14.40 7.52 15.19
C GLU A 387 -13.78 6.19 14.71
N ARG A 388 -13.52 6.05 13.41
CA ARG A 388 -12.81 4.88 12.86
C ARG A 388 -11.36 4.86 13.28
N MET A 389 -10.67 6.00 13.24
CA MET A 389 -9.31 6.14 13.78
C MET A 389 -9.23 5.79 15.28
N ASP A 390 -10.23 6.20 16.07
CA ASP A 390 -10.32 5.80 17.48
C ASP A 390 -10.45 4.28 17.64
N ARG A 391 -11.23 3.61 16.76
CA ARG A 391 -11.36 2.15 16.76
C ARG A 391 -10.07 1.45 16.36
N CYS A 392 -9.35 1.96 15.36
CA CYS A 392 -8.04 1.42 14.98
C CYS A 392 -7.03 1.58 16.13
N THR A 393 -6.99 2.75 16.77
CA THR A 393 -6.19 2.96 17.98
C THR A 393 -6.55 1.97 19.09
N GLU A 394 -7.83 1.70 19.32
CA GLU A 394 -8.30 0.71 20.30
C GLU A 394 -7.87 -0.71 19.93
N ILE A 395 -7.90 -1.07 18.64
CA ILE A 395 -7.40 -2.35 18.15
C ILE A 395 -5.91 -2.50 18.45
N LEU A 396 -5.10 -1.47 18.18
CA LEU A 396 -3.67 -1.48 18.50
C LEU A 396 -3.42 -1.67 20.00
N LEU A 397 -4.13 -0.95 20.85
CA LEU A 397 -4.03 -1.10 22.30
C LEU A 397 -4.41 -2.52 22.76
N ASN A 398 -5.45 -3.12 22.16
CA ASN A 398 -5.87 -4.49 22.46
C ASN A 398 -4.81 -5.51 22.01
N ILE A 399 -4.20 -5.34 20.82
CA ILE A 399 -3.10 -6.19 20.34
C ILE A 399 -1.93 -6.15 21.33
N ILE A 400 -1.49 -4.93 21.70
CA ILE A 400 -0.39 -4.72 22.63
C ILE A 400 -0.70 -5.39 23.98
N GLY A 401 -1.90 -5.18 24.52
CA GLY A 401 -2.35 -5.80 25.77
C GLY A 401 -2.36 -7.32 25.72
N LEU A 402 -2.80 -7.91 24.61
CA LEU A 402 -2.82 -9.38 24.41
C LEU A 402 -1.42 -10.00 24.35
N TYR A 403 -0.43 -9.26 23.87
CA TYR A 403 0.97 -9.71 23.88
C TYR A 403 1.66 -9.45 25.23
N ALA A 404 1.08 -8.65 26.12
CA ALA A 404 1.54 -8.45 27.48
C ALA A 404 1.02 -9.52 28.49
N GLU A 405 -0.04 -10.26 28.11
CA GLU A 405 -0.57 -11.40 28.91
C GLU A 405 0.39 -12.60 28.84
#